data_4f4fa368f12fd42bacdc12bb7724cac1
#
_entry.id   4f4fa368f12fd42bacdc12bb7724cac1
#
_cell.length_a   1.000
_cell.length_b   1.000
_cell.length_c   1.000
_cell.angle_alpha   90.00
_cell.angle_beta   90.00
_cell.angle_gamma   90.00
#
_symmetry.space_group_name_H-M   'P 1'
#
loop_
_entity.id
_entity.type
_entity.pdbx_description
1 polymer ?
#
loop_
_entity_poly.entity_id
_entity_poly.type
_entity_poly.pdbx_seq_one_letter_code
_entity_poly.pdbx_strand_id
1 'polypeptide(L)'
;DIDNISVLKDASATAIYGSRGANGVVLITTKHGKPGKINIDAKVETSYNTRTITPEFVDGYTYASMMNESRITRNQEPIYQQDELNILRMGLDPDLYPNVDWKDLLLKDGAMTYRANLNMNGGGSTARYFVSLSYLKEDGMYKTDETLRKDYNTNANANTWNYRLNTDI
;
A
#
# COMPACT_ATOMS: atom_id res chain seq x y z
N ASP A 1 -15.91 14.20 0.94
CA ASP A 1 -16.24 14.73 -0.39
C ASP A 1 -17.57 14.19 -0.94
N ILE A 2 -18.00 13.00 -0.51
CA ILE A 2 -19.26 12.38 -0.91
C ILE A 2 -20.35 12.84 0.06
N ASP A 3 -21.48 13.24 -0.48
CA ASP A 3 -22.67 13.59 0.27
C ASP A 3 -23.64 12.41 0.33
N ASN A 4 -23.91 11.79 -0.83
CA ASN A 4 -24.82 10.65 -0.93
C ASN A 4 -24.35 9.63 -1.97
N ILE A 5 -24.67 8.36 -1.73
CA ILE A 5 -24.49 7.27 -2.69
C ILE A 5 -25.84 6.58 -2.86
N SER A 6 -26.35 6.59 -4.10
CA SER A 6 -27.60 5.91 -4.47
C SER A 6 -27.30 4.77 -5.43
N VAL A 7 -27.84 3.59 -5.16
CA VAL A 7 -27.70 2.42 -6.04
C VAL A 7 -29.05 2.17 -6.73
N LEU A 8 -29.08 2.40 -8.03
CA LEU A 8 -30.27 2.18 -8.89
C LEU A 8 -30.17 0.78 -9.50
N LYS A 9 -31.06 -0.11 -9.11
CA LYS A 9 -31.09 -1.51 -9.58
C LYS A 9 -32.26 -1.79 -10.52
N ASP A 10 -33.28 -0.95 -10.47
CA ASP A 10 -34.50 -1.16 -11.26
C ASP A 10 -34.35 -0.61 -12.68
N ALA A 11 -34.88 -1.34 -13.65
CA ALA A 11 -34.78 -0.98 -15.06
C ALA A 11 -35.42 0.41 -15.35
N SER A 12 -36.49 0.78 -14.65
CA SER A 12 -37.12 2.10 -14.78
C SER A 12 -36.23 3.24 -14.30
N ALA A 13 -35.51 3.04 -13.20
CA ALA A 13 -34.61 4.03 -12.64
C ALA A 13 -33.29 4.15 -13.45
N THR A 14 -32.86 3.07 -14.10
CA THR A 14 -31.64 3.05 -14.91
C THR A 14 -31.85 3.39 -16.39
N ALA A 15 -33.09 3.49 -16.83
CA ALA A 15 -33.49 3.75 -18.25
C ALA A 15 -32.82 5.02 -18.82
N ILE A 16 -32.69 6.08 -18.00
CA ILE A 16 -32.07 7.34 -18.40
C ILE A 16 -30.56 7.21 -18.73
N TYR A 17 -29.91 6.12 -18.30
CA TYR A 17 -28.51 5.85 -18.56
C TYR A 17 -28.29 4.91 -19.75
N GLY A 18 -29.40 4.52 -20.44
CA GLY A 18 -29.38 3.66 -21.63
C GLY A 18 -28.80 2.28 -21.36
N SER A 19 -28.16 1.69 -22.37
CA SER A 19 -27.57 0.34 -22.29
C SER A 19 -26.47 0.20 -21.21
N ARG A 20 -25.83 1.28 -20.83
CA ARG A 20 -24.83 1.29 -19.77
C ARG A 20 -25.44 1.05 -18.38
N GLY A 21 -26.72 1.34 -18.20
CA GLY A 21 -27.46 1.10 -16.96
C GLY A 21 -27.97 -0.33 -16.77
N ALA A 22 -27.77 -1.24 -17.74
CA ALA A 22 -28.37 -2.59 -17.73
C ALA A 22 -27.97 -3.43 -16.49
N ASN A 23 -26.79 -3.22 -15.94
CA ASN A 23 -26.29 -3.93 -14.74
C ASN A 23 -26.46 -3.12 -13.44
N GLY A 24 -27.26 -2.05 -13.47
CA GLY A 24 -27.44 -1.10 -12.39
C GLY A 24 -26.51 0.11 -12.49
N VAL A 25 -26.84 1.14 -11.72
CA VAL A 25 -26.10 2.43 -11.70
C VAL A 25 -25.80 2.80 -10.26
N VAL A 26 -24.57 3.17 -9.98
CA VAL A 26 -24.16 3.78 -8.72
C VAL A 26 -24.04 5.29 -8.94
N LEU A 27 -24.96 6.05 -8.36
CA LEU A 27 -24.96 7.50 -8.40
C LEU A 27 -24.23 8.04 -7.16
N ILE A 28 -23.15 8.78 -7.40
CA ILE A 28 -22.37 9.41 -6.33
C ILE A 28 -22.60 10.92 -6.41
N THR A 29 -23.25 11.47 -5.38
CA THR A 29 -23.43 12.91 -5.23
C THR A 29 -22.33 13.45 -4.33
N THR A 30 -21.63 14.48 -4.79
CA THR A 30 -20.56 15.12 -4.02
C THR A 30 -21.09 16.28 -3.20
N LYS A 31 -20.41 16.65 -2.12
CA LYS A 31 -20.78 17.78 -1.28
C LYS A 31 -20.75 19.08 -2.07
N HIS A 32 -21.75 19.91 -1.83
CA HIS A 32 -21.92 21.26 -2.37
C HIS A 32 -21.75 22.31 -1.28
N GLY A 33 -21.56 23.56 -1.68
CA GLY A 33 -21.51 24.70 -0.77
C GLY A 33 -22.86 24.90 -0.06
N LYS A 34 -22.82 25.31 1.19
CA LYS A 34 -24.00 25.67 1.96
C LYS A 34 -24.02 27.19 2.21
N PRO A 35 -25.21 27.84 2.16
CA PRO A 35 -25.30 29.25 2.47
C PRO A 35 -24.92 29.48 3.96
N GLY A 36 -24.14 30.49 4.23
CA GLY A 36 -23.73 30.83 5.60
C GLY A 36 -22.28 31.25 5.70
N LYS A 37 -21.81 31.38 6.94
CA LYS A 37 -20.39 31.68 7.22
C LYS A 37 -19.49 30.57 6.70
N ILE A 38 -18.26 30.94 6.36
CA ILE A 38 -17.22 29.99 5.96
C ILE A 38 -16.99 28.99 7.10
N ASN A 39 -17.13 27.72 6.77
CA ASN A 39 -16.77 26.63 7.65
C ASN A 39 -15.50 25.94 7.09
N ILE A 40 -14.50 25.78 7.94
CA ILE A 40 -13.24 25.14 7.60
C ILE A 40 -13.09 23.92 8.49
N ASP A 41 -12.88 22.77 7.85
CA ASP A 41 -12.60 21.49 8.50
C ASP A 41 -11.22 21.00 8.05
N ALA A 42 -10.32 20.81 8.99
CA ALA A 42 -8.97 20.31 8.73
C ALA A 42 -8.72 19.03 9.53
N LYS A 43 -8.24 17.99 8.86
CA LYS A 43 -7.93 16.69 9.47
C LYS A 43 -6.56 16.23 9.04
N VAL A 44 -5.73 15.84 10.02
CA VAL A 44 -4.43 15.21 9.78
C VAL A 44 -4.43 13.85 10.47
N GLU A 45 -3.99 12.84 9.75
CA GLU A 45 -3.90 11.46 10.22
C GLU A 45 -2.52 10.91 9.90
N THR A 46 -1.97 10.15 10.83
CA THR A 46 -0.75 9.38 10.62
C THR A 46 -1.02 7.92 10.97
N SER A 47 -0.49 7.00 10.17
CA SER A 47 -0.63 5.56 10.40
C SER A 47 0.72 4.89 10.26
N TYR A 48 1.00 3.94 11.12
CA TYR A 48 2.12 3.03 10.98
C TYR A 48 1.61 1.69 10.49
N ASN A 49 2.00 1.31 9.28
CA ASN A 49 1.55 0.10 8.61
C ASN A 49 2.60 -0.98 8.77
N THR A 50 2.21 -2.13 9.27
CA THR A 50 3.06 -3.31 9.40
C THR A 50 2.58 -4.42 8.48
N ARG A 51 3.47 -5.38 8.20
CA ARG A 51 3.09 -6.58 7.44
C ARG A 51 2.18 -7.46 8.29
N THR A 52 1.07 -7.90 7.75
CA THR A 52 0.10 -8.76 8.45
C THR A 52 0.57 -10.21 8.53
N ILE A 53 1.06 -10.75 7.42
CA ILE A 53 1.59 -12.11 7.33
C ILE A 53 2.86 -12.07 6.50
N THR A 54 3.93 -12.60 7.05
CA THR A 54 5.19 -12.78 6.32
C THR A 54 5.61 -14.23 6.48
N PRO A 55 5.89 -14.97 5.40
CA PRO A 55 6.42 -16.32 5.51
C PRO A 55 7.71 -16.34 6.33
N GLU A 56 7.86 -17.33 7.17
CA GLU A 56 9.14 -17.62 7.80
C GLU A 56 9.95 -18.50 6.87
N PHE A 57 11.19 -18.11 6.62
CA PHE A 57 12.13 -18.88 5.83
C PHE A 57 13.11 -19.56 6.76
N VAL A 58 13.49 -20.77 6.40
CA VAL A 58 14.55 -21.49 7.09
C VAL A 58 15.92 -20.91 6.70
N ASP A 59 16.89 -21.03 7.58
CA ASP A 59 18.27 -20.65 7.30
C ASP A 59 18.94 -21.62 6.29
N GLY A 60 20.10 -21.23 5.76
CA GLY A 60 20.80 -21.99 4.73
C GLY A 60 21.21 -23.39 5.20
N TYR A 61 21.63 -23.55 6.47
CA TYR A 61 21.97 -24.87 7.02
C TYR A 61 20.73 -25.78 7.08
N THR A 62 19.62 -25.28 7.62
CA THR A 62 18.37 -26.03 7.72
C THR A 62 17.87 -26.44 6.33
N TYR A 63 17.90 -25.49 5.36
CA TYR A 63 17.51 -25.78 3.97
C TYR A 63 18.39 -26.89 3.37
N ALA A 64 19.70 -26.79 3.48
CA ALA A 64 20.64 -27.78 2.91
C ALA A 64 20.47 -29.16 3.55
N SER A 65 20.26 -29.20 4.89
CA SER A 65 20.02 -30.45 5.62
C SER A 65 18.72 -31.12 5.20
N MET A 66 17.62 -30.36 5.10
CA MET A 66 16.32 -30.87 4.65
C MET A 66 16.38 -31.34 3.19
N MET A 67 17.14 -30.63 2.33
CA MET A 67 17.33 -31.03 0.95
C MET A 67 18.06 -32.39 0.86
N ASN A 68 19.14 -32.57 1.64
CA ASN A 68 19.84 -33.86 1.72
C ASN A 68 18.92 -34.98 2.22
N GLU A 69 18.17 -34.73 3.30
CA GLU A 69 17.23 -35.69 3.86
C GLU A 69 16.18 -36.12 2.80
N SER A 70 15.64 -35.13 2.07
CA SER A 70 14.65 -35.41 1.02
C SER A 70 15.20 -36.31 -0.11
N ARG A 71 16.49 -36.24 -0.39
CA ARG A 71 17.15 -37.08 -1.41
C ARG A 71 17.46 -38.48 -0.87
N ILE A 72 18.05 -38.56 0.32
CA ILE A 72 18.40 -39.81 0.98
C ILE A 72 17.17 -40.71 1.16
N THR A 73 16.02 -40.15 1.56
CA THR A 73 14.77 -40.88 1.71
C THR A 73 14.22 -41.41 0.39
N ARG A 74 14.71 -40.92 -0.75
CA ARG A 74 14.38 -41.39 -2.12
C ARG A 74 15.49 -42.22 -2.73
N ASN A 75 16.44 -42.74 -1.94
CA ASN A 75 17.63 -43.49 -2.40
C ASN A 75 18.48 -42.70 -3.41
N GLN A 76 18.63 -41.40 -3.23
CA GLN A 76 19.47 -40.51 -4.03
C GLN A 76 20.64 -40.04 -3.23
N GLU A 77 21.75 -39.73 -3.89
CA GLU A 77 22.93 -39.12 -3.22
C GLU A 77 22.62 -37.72 -2.68
N PRO A 78 23.17 -37.36 -1.51
CA PRO A 78 23.05 -36.01 -0.96
C PRO A 78 23.69 -34.99 -1.92
N ILE A 79 23.16 -33.76 -1.94
CA ILE A 79 23.71 -32.66 -2.75
C ILE A 79 24.86 -32.00 -2.00
N TYR A 80 24.63 -31.70 -0.71
CA TYR A 80 25.60 -31.01 0.13
C TYR A 80 26.45 -32.01 0.90
N GLN A 81 27.77 -31.84 0.82
CA GLN A 81 28.71 -32.66 1.61
C GLN A 81 28.68 -32.25 3.07
N GLN A 82 29.14 -33.15 3.95
CA GLN A 82 29.13 -32.89 5.40
C GLN A 82 29.96 -31.66 5.78
N ASP A 83 31.07 -31.41 5.08
CA ASP A 83 31.95 -30.24 5.32
C ASP A 83 31.23 -28.95 4.93
N GLU A 84 30.49 -28.91 3.85
CA GLU A 84 29.63 -27.77 3.42
C GLU A 84 28.53 -27.45 4.43
N LEU A 85 27.89 -28.48 4.96
CA LEU A 85 26.89 -28.33 6.02
C LEU A 85 27.54 -27.76 7.31
N ASN A 86 28.76 -28.16 7.64
CA ASN A 86 29.46 -27.63 8.79
C ASN A 86 29.87 -26.15 8.57
N ILE A 87 30.33 -25.79 7.38
CA ILE A 87 30.64 -24.39 7.02
C ILE A 87 29.39 -23.51 7.13
N LEU A 88 28.27 -23.94 6.56
CA LEU A 88 27.00 -23.22 6.66
C LEU A 88 26.54 -23.05 8.11
N ARG A 89 26.63 -24.13 8.92
CA ARG A 89 26.23 -24.08 10.33
C ARG A 89 27.10 -23.15 11.18
N MET A 90 28.41 -23.11 10.90
CA MET A 90 29.34 -22.29 11.63
C MET A 90 29.52 -20.88 11.07
N GLY A 91 28.99 -20.60 9.86
CA GLY A 91 29.12 -19.30 9.16
C GLY A 91 30.61 -18.97 8.85
N LEU A 92 31.41 -19.98 8.49
CA LEU A 92 32.87 -19.79 8.35
C LEU A 92 33.28 -19.07 7.06
N ASP A 93 32.44 -19.15 6.02
CA ASP A 93 32.73 -18.53 4.73
C ASP A 93 31.43 -17.94 4.18
N PRO A 94 31.03 -16.71 4.59
CA PRO A 94 29.78 -16.09 4.17
C PRO A 94 29.78 -15.67 2.69
N ASP A 95 30.92 -15.59 2.03
CA ASP A 95 31.01 -15.20 0.62
C ASP A 95 30.71 -16.39 -0.30
N LEU A 96 31.22 -17.59 0.03
CA LEU A 96 30.97 -18.82 -0.75
C LEU A 96 29.70 -19.56 -0.29
N TYR A 97 29.40 -19.49 1.01
CA TYR A 97 28.25 -20.16 1.62
C TYR A 97 27.36 -19.13 2.35
N PRO A 98 26.69 -18.23 1.59
CA PRO A 98 25.90 -17.16 2.19
C PRO A 98 24.66 -17.72 2.92
N ASN A 99 24.45 -17.20 4.14
CA ASN A 99 23.27 -17.47 4.93
C ASN A 99 22.56 -16.15 5.25
N VAL A 100 21.89 -15.58 4.24
CA VAL A 100 21.31 -14.23 4.31
C VAL A 100 19.83 -14.32 4.54
N ASP A 101 19.31 -13.66 5.57
CA ASP A 101 17.89 -13.36 5.70
C ASP A 101 17.54 -12.18 4.78
N TRP A 102 17.13 -12.50 3.56
CA TRP A 102 16.74 -11.52 2.55
C TRP A 102 15.55 -10.66 2.98
N LYS A 103 14.67 -11.22 3.80
CA LYS A 103 13.50 -10.49 4.32
C LYS A 103 13.97 -9.38 5.25
N ASP A 104 14.84 -9.71 6.20
CA ASP A 104 15.36 -8.71 7.13
C ASP A 104 16.28 -7.72 6.43
N LEU A 105 17.08 -8.17 5.47
CA LEU A 105 17.96 -7.31 4.69
C LEU A 105 17.18 -6.29 3.84
N LEU A 106 16.09 -6.69 3.20
CA LEU A 106 15.40 -5.88 2.20
C LEU A 106 14.17 -5.13 2.73
N LEU A 107 13.55 -5.60 3.81
CA LEU A 107 12.28 -5.08 4.27
C LEU A 107 12.40 -4.40 5.64
N LYS A 108 11.71 -3.27 5.78
CA LYS A 108 11.45 -2.62 7.07
C LYS A 108 10.35 -3.36 7.82
N ASP A 109 10.28 -3.23 9.13
CA ASP A 109 9.19 -3.77 9.94
C ASP A 109 7.85 -3.09 9.65
N GLY A 110 7.89 -1.85 9.22
CA GLY A 110 6.73 -1.10 8.81
C GLY A 110 7.08 0.21 8.11
N ALA A 111 6.05 0.92 7.68
CA ALA A 111 6.16 2.18 6.96
C ALA A 111 5.07 3.16 7.41
N MET A 112 5.38 4.46 7.33
CA MET A 112 4.46 5.52 7.71
C MET A 112 3.57 5.92 6.54
N THR A 113 2.31 6.22 6.85
CA THR A 113 1.37 6.89 5.96
C THR A 113 0.90 8.17 6.61
N TYR A 114 0.91 9.25 5.85
CA TYR A 114 0.46 10.57 6.27
C TYR A 114 -0.69 11.02 5.39
N ARG A 115 -1.78 11.46 6.00
CA ARG A 115 -2.94 12.00 5.28
C ARG A 115 -3.32 13.33 5.87
N ALA A 116 -3.49 14.33 5.02
CA ALA A 116 -4.02 15.64 5.37
C ALA A 116 -5.23 15.96 4.50
N ASN A 117 -6.32 16.40 5.10
CA ASN A 117 -7.53 16.84 4.41
C ASN A 117 -7.91 18.22 4.90
N LEU A 118 -8.25 19.10 3.97
CA LEU A 118 -8.77 20.43 4.24
C LEU A 118 -10.04 20.63 3.42
N ASN A 119 -11.13 20.89 4.11
CA ASN A 119 -12.42 21.18 3.47
C ASN A 119 -12.88 22.57 3.87
N MET A 120 -13.34 23.34 2.92
CA MET A 120 -13.93 24.66 3.14
C MET A 120 -15.29 24.72 2.44
N ASN A 121 -16.30 25.16 3.13
CA ASN A 121 -17.59 25.40 2.56
C ASN A 121 -18.17 26.74 3.04
N GLY A 122 -18.97 27.38 2.20
CA GLY A 122 -19.59 28.65 2.53
C GLY A 122 -20.27 29.27 1.32
N GLY A 123 -20.82 30.45 1.52
CA GLY A 123 -21.45 31.23 0.45
C GLY A 123 -22.65 32.02 0.91
N GLY A 124 -23.18 32.78 -0.02
CA GLY A 124 -24.38 33.58 0.17
C GLY A 124 -25.61 32.97 -0.52
N SER A 125 -26.61 33.82 -0.70
CA SER A 125 -27.81 33.46 -1.45
C SER A 125 -27.56 33.35 -2.95
N THR A 126 -26.56 34.07 -3.46
CA THR A 126 -26.26 34.16 -4.91
C THR A 126 -25.20 33.14 -5.34
N ALA A 127 -24.18 32.90 -4.51
CA ALA A 127 -23.12 31.96 -4.85
C ALA A 127 -22.70 31.17 -3.61
N ARG A 128 -22.47 29.86 -3.81
CA ARG A 128 -22.01 28.91 -2.78
C ARG A 128 -20.84 28.13 -3.33
N TYR A 129 -19.93 27.76 -2.45
CA TYR A 129 -18.75 27.00 -2.85
C TYR A 129 -18.41 25.92 -1.81
N PHE A 130 -17.87 24.83 -2.33
CA PHE A 130 -17.22 23.78 -1.56
C PHE A 130 -15.84 23.50 -2.18
N VAL A 131 -14.81 23.62 -1.35
CA VAL A 131 -13.41 23.32 -1.72
C VAL A 131 -12.91 22.19 -0.87
N SER A 132 -12.29 21.20 -1.49
CA SER A 132 -11.61 20.10 -0.79
C SER A 132 -10.20 19.94 -1.34
N LEU A 133 -9.23 19.87 -0.44
CA LEU A 133 -7.85 19.56 -0.73
C LEU A 133 -7.43 18.37 0.13
N SER A 134 -6.88 17.33 -0.51
CA SER A 134 -6.33 16.19 0.21
C SER A 134 -4.91 15.88 -0.26
N TYR A 135 -4.09 15.48 0.69
CA TYR A 135 -2.74 15.00 0.49
C TYR A 135 -2.56 13.66 1.17
N LEU A 136 -2.02 12.71 0.45
CA LEU A 136 -1.66 11.38 0.95
C LEU A 136 -0.20 11.11 0.58
N LYS A 137 0.60 10.80 1.60
CA LYS A 137 1.97 10.30 1.44
C LYS A 137 2.05 8.90 2.04
N GLU A 138 2.50 7.95 1.24
CA GLU A 138 2.72 6.57 1.65
C GLU A 138 4.19 6.23 1.47
N ASP A 139 4.85 5.87 2.56
CA ASP A 139 6.22 5.39 2.51
C ASP A 139 6.22 3.87 2.26
N GLY A 140 7.12 3.41 1.42
CA GLY A 140 7.28 1.98 1.13
C GLY A 140 8.05 1.24 2.21
N MET A 141 7.90 -0.08 2.21
CA MET A 141 8.49 -0.97 3.22
C MET A 141 9.88 -1.50 2.84
N TYR A 142 10.44 -1.10 1.68
CA TYR A 142 11.80 -1.53 1.33
C TYR A 142 12.85 -0.71 2.06
N LYS A 143 13.88 -1.37 2.54
CA LYS A 143 15.12 -0.71 2.98
C LYS A 143 15.84 -0.19 1.74
N THR A 144 16.26 1.06 1.77
CA THR A 144 17.04 1.68 0.69
C THR A 144 18.48 1.81 1.14
N ASP A 145 19.41 1.35 0.33
CA ASP A 145 20.83 1.59 0.56
C ASP A 145 21.22 2.90 -0.17
N GLU A 146 21.36 3.96 0.61
CA GLU A 146 21.75 5.28 0.11
C GLU A 146 23.21 5.33 -0.37
N THR A 147 24.02 4.30 -0.04
CA THR A 147 25.41 4.25 -0.45
C THR A 147 25.57 3.83 -1.91
N LEU A 148 24.67 3.00 -2.42
CA LEU A 148 24.72 2.45 -3.77
C LEU A 148 24.16 3.41 -4.83
N ARG A 149 23.16 4.24 -4.48
CA ARG A 149 22.52 5.17 -5.40
C ARG A 149 22.05 6.44 -4.70
N LYS A 150 22.59 7.59 -5.14
CA LYS A 150 22.25 8.93 -4.64
C LYS A 150 21.29 9.69 -5.56
N ASP A 151 21.05 9.18 -6.76
CA ASP A 151 20.33 9.85 -7.85
C ASP A 151 18.83 9.51 -7.88
N TYR A 152 18.42 8.40 -7.25
CA TYR A 152 16.99 8.04 -7.15
C TYR A 152 16.69 7.20 -5.90
N ASN A 153 15.43 7.30 -5.45
CA ASN A 153 14.94 6.50 -4.34
C ASN A 153 14.40 5.16 -4.85
N THR A 154 14.96 4.05 -4.36
CA THR A 154 14.54 2.69 -4.73
C THR A 154 13.33 2.20 -3.94
N ASN A 155 12.88 2.96 -2.92
CA ASN A 155 11.70 2.65 -2.15
C ASN A 155 10.42 3.03 -2.93
N ALA A 156 9.40 2.20 -2.87
CA ALA A 156 8.09 2.45 -3.48
C ALA A 156 7.29 3.47 -2.66
N ASN A 157 7.56 4.74 -2.85
CA ASN A 157 6.83 5.83 -2.21
C ASN A 157 5.73 6.36 -3.13
N ALA A 158 4.58 6.72 -2.55
CA ALA A 158 3.49 7.36 -3.28
C ALA A 158 3.14 8.71 -2.63
N ASN A 159 2.93 9.72 -3.49
CA ASN A 159 2.41 11.02 -3.09
C ASN A 159 1.21 11.33 -3.97
N THR A 160 0.05 11.52 -3.35
CA THR A 160 -1.20 11.78 -4.05
C THR A 160 -1.80 13.09 -3.57
N TRP A 161 -2.14 13.96 -4.52
CA TRP A 161 -2.85 15.20 -4.29
C TRP A 161 -4.21 15.14 -4.97
N ASN A 162 -5.26 15.52 -4.26
CA ASN A 162 -6.59 15.69 -4.83
C ASN A 162 -7.10 17.08 -4.51
N TYR A 163 -7.63 17.75 -5.51
CA TYR A 163 -8.30 19.04 -5.39
C TYR A 163 -9.67 18.96 -6.01
N ARG A 164 -10.67 19.50 -5.32
CA ARG A 164 -12.05 19.62 -5.80
C ARG A 164 -12.59 20.98 -5.49
N LEU A 165 -13.25 21.58 -6.46
CA LEU A 165 -14.02 22.80 -6.33
C LEU A 165 -15.42 22.58 -6.89
N ASN A 166 -16.45 22.77 -6.07
CA ASN A 166 -17.84 22.82 -6.50
C ASN A 166 -18.37 24.23 -6.22
N THR A 167 -18.98 24.84 -7.21
CA THR A 167 -19.61 26.16 -7.13
C THR A 167 -21.01 26.11 -7.68
N ASP A 168 -21.93 26.69 -6.94
CA ASP A 168 -23.34 26.89 -7.33
C ASP A 168 -23.61 28.39 -7.38
N ILE A 169 -24.18 28.88 -8.48
CA ILE A 169 -24.50 30.29 -8.72
C ILE A 169 -25.98 30.42 -8.97
#